data_72e55e47dbc8be53e649cdf0cff988d4
#
_entry.id   72e55e47dbc8be53e649cdf0cff988d4
#
_cell.length_a   1.000
_cell.length_b   1.000
_cell.length_c   1.000
_cell.angle_alpha   90.00
_cell.angle_beta   90.00
_cell.angle_gamma   90.00
#
_symmetry.space_group_name_H-M   'P 1'
#
loop_
_entity.id
_entity.type
_entity.pdbx_description
1 polymer ?
#
loop_
_entity_poly.entity_id
_entity_poly.type
_entity_poly.pdbx_seq_one_letter_code
_entity_poly.pdbx_strand_id
1 'polypeptide(L)'
;MSARSEQRRDQRAAQAEARARQRTLSHREHSQAPTLRTARLRRPAERTAHQVSTAHFQAAYPAVAEPGLGSRGVYIGRDMHGGSFVYDPWVLYAANLLNDANMLVIGRPGYGKSALLKTWMYRSRVFGRTCELIDPKGEYRQLVEALGGEVLTFTPGGQTRLNPLTRIGSREMREGLLEAIARAMLDRPLTQAEALGLSAALAAADQHDDRDVCIPDVAVQLRDPTPAMADQLACTPSEAQADLRECALALQRLTHGPLRGMFDQPTKTSESVWDAPAVCLDLSNVGVGQGQSNLAVAIVMVCASAFLDAKRHERANAARAAGREPDKTTRGNDECWRALPIAGLADYYQSAFKLSRDSGVQHILALHRLSDLRSAGDDGSRQQRLAQGLLAEASTTVVYRQHAQEVPDTADQLGLSSTARDRIAHLPPGVALWCVGGRTFEVRHVLSDLEWALIDTDQAMGSRYANEPATDVDGDVQLPAGAPA
;
A
#
# COMPACT_ATOMS: atom_id res chain seq x y z
N MET A 1 68.33 23.98 32.25
CA MET A 1 66.96 23.47 32.51
C MET A 1 66.71 22.39 31.47
N SER A 2 66.31 21.20 31.91
CA SER A 2 66.33 19.98 31.08
C SER A 2 65.13 19.92 30.14
N ALA A 3 65.32 19.51 28.89
CA ALA A 3 64.28 19.26 27.85
C ALA A 3 63.08 18.43 28.38
N ARG A 4 63.30 17.61 29.42
CA ARG A 4 62.25 16.87 30.13
C ARG A 4 61.26 17.73 30.89
N SER A 5 61.66 18.95 31.34
CA SER A 5 60.80 19.88 32.08
C SER A 5 59.89 20.64 31.13
N GLU A 6 60.35 20.97 29.92
CA GLU A 6 59.54 21.59 28.88
C GLU A 6 58.51 20.61 28.31
N GLN A 7 58.89 19.38 28.03
CA GLN A 7 57.98 18.36 27.55
C GLN A 7 56.83 18.01 28.53
N ARG A 8 57.13 18.04 29.83
CA ARG A 8 56.08 17.90 30.88
C ARG A 8 55.15 19.11 30.99
N ARG A 9 55.69 20.31 30.68
CA ARG A 9 54.89 21.54 30.70
C ARG A 9 53.94 21.58 29.52
N ASP A 10 54.42 21.20 28.33
CA ASP A 10 53.61 21.12 27.13
C ASP A 10 52.54 20.02 27.20
N GLN A 11 52.85 18.87 27.79
CA GLN A 11 51.86 17.83 28.05
C GLN A 11 50.78 18.27 29.05
N ARG A 12 51.15 19.03 30.08
CA ARG A 12 50.14 19.58 31.03
C ARG A 12 49.29 20.66 30.41
N ALA A 13 49.86 21.48 29.51
CA ALA A 13 49.14 22.52 28.78
C ALA A 13 48.13 21.86 27.81
N ALA A 14 48.55 20.85 27.04
CA ALA A 14 47.68 20.10 26.12
C ALA A 14 46.54 19.36 26.85
N GLN A 15 46.83 18.76 28.03
CA GLN A 15 45.79 18.13 28.85
C GLN A 15 44.82 19.15 29.46
N ALA A 16 45.30 20.35 29.86
CA ALA A 16 44.42 21.41 30.35
C ALA A 16 43.49 21.94 29.23
N GLU A 17 44.04 22.09 28.02
CA GLU A 17 43.26 22.52 26.84
C GLU A 17 42.22 21.47 26.43
N ALA A 18 42.58 20.18 26.44
CA ALA A 18 41.64 19.09 26.18
C ALA A 18 40.51 19.06 27.22
N ARG A 19 40.80 19.26 28.52
CA ARG A 19 39.81 19.35 29.58
C ARG A 19 38.94 20.59 29.46
N ALA A 20 39.48 21.71 29.02
CA ALA A 20 38.73 22.95 28.77
C ALA A 20 37.78 22.75 27.57
N ARG A 21 38.21 22.13 26.47
CA ARG A 21 37.34 21.79 25.32
C ARG A 21 36.24 20.83 25.74
N GLN A 22 36.55 19.83 26.54
CA GLN A 22 35.57 18.87 27.02
C GLN A 22 34.52 19.50 27.92
N ARG A 23 34.91 20.46 28.79
CA ARG A 23 33.98 21.26 29.60
C ARG A 23 33.11 22.19 28.76
N THR A 24 33.66 22.79 27.70
CA THR A 24 32.91 23.65 26.77
C THR A 24 31.90 22.83 25.92
N LEU A 25 32.25 21.61 25.52
CA LEU A 25 31.35 20.70 24.84
C LEU A 25 30.21 20.22 25.76
N SER A 26 30.54 19.81 27.00
CA SER A 26 29.53 19.42 27.98
C SER A 26 28.61 20.58 28.40
N HIS A 27 29.13 21.79 28.44
CA HIS A 27 28.31 23.00 28.69
C HIS A 27 27.43 23.36 27.49
N ARG A 28 27.89 23.10 26.25
CA ARG A 28 27.04 23.27 25.07
C ARG A 28 25.95 22.21 24.97
N GLU A 29 26.26 20.96 25.29
CA GLU A 29 25.24 19.89 25.34
C GLU A 29 24.21 20.15 26.44
N HIS A 30 24.58 20.71 27.58
CA HIS A 30 23.64 21.07 28.63
C HIS A 30 22.87 22.37 28.38
N SER A 31 23.42 23.28 27.56
CA SER A 31 22.71 24.54 27.21
C SER A 31 21.80 24.40 26.00
N GLN A 32 21.88 23.29 25.24
CA GLN A 32 20.95 22.97 24.18
C GLN A 32 19.86 21.98 24.60
N ALA A 33 19.98 21.38 25.78
CA ALA A 33 18.81 20.78 26.40
C ALA A 33 17.79 21.91 26.61
N PRO A 34 16.54 21.79 26.07
CA PRO A 34 15.52 22.77 26.40
C PRO A 34 15.46 22.82 27.94
N THR A 35 15.86 23.92 28.51
CA THR A 35 15.56 24.16 29.90
C THR A 35 14.06 24.06 30.00
N LEU A 36 13.58 22.94 30.56
CA LEU A 36 12.24 22.86 31.09
C LEU A 36 12.10 24.12 31.98
N ARG A 37 11.60 25.20 31.37
CA ARG A 37 10.98 26.26 32.13
C ARG A 37 9.98 25.52 32.99
N THR A 38 10.34 25.27 34.22
CA THR A 38 9.39 24.85 35.22
C THR A 38 8.27 25.88 35.13
N ALA A 39 7.24 25.52 34.33
CA ALA A 39 5.99 26.22 34.40
C ALA A 39 5.74 26.30 35.91
N ARG A 40 5.62 27.49 36.41
CA ARG A 40 5.21 27.70 37.81
C ARG A 40 3.89 26.95 37.87
N LEU A 41 3.95 25.67 38.25
CA LEU A 41 2.79 24.92 38.64
C LEU A 41 2.10 25.82 39.64
N ARG A 42 0.98 26.42 39.24
CA ARG A 42 0.06 27.01 40.19
C ARG A 42 -0.03 25.99 41.31
N ARG A 43 0.41 26.36 42.51
CA ARG A 43 0.27 25.47 43.66
C ARG A 43 -1.13 24.93 43.61
N PRO A 44 -1.31 23.62 43.43
CA PRO A 44 -2.64 23.04 43.47
C PRO A 44 -3.20 23.46 44.85
N ALA A 45 -4.44 23.91 44.86
CA ALA A 45 -5.13 24.17 46.10
C ALA A 45 -4.85 23.00 47.04
N GLU A 46 -4.38 23.29 48.28
CA GLU A 46 -4.08 22.27 49.27
C GLU A 46 -5.29 21.35 49.40
N ARG A 47 -5.21 20.25 48.67
CA ARG A 47 -6.20 19.18 48.82
C ARG A 47 -5.75 18.37 50.02
N THR A 48 -6.67 18.15 50.95
CA THR A 48 -6.47 17.28 52.08
C THR A 48 -5.86 15.98 51.62
N ALA A 49 -4.69 15.61 52.15
CA ALA A 49 -4.06 14.34 51.78
C ALA A 49 -4.98 13.20 52.21
N HIS A 50 -5.44 12.43 51.25
CA HIS A 50 -6.18 11.20 51.53
C HIS A 50 -5.20 10.06 51.80
N GLN A 51 -5.31 9.44 52.94
CA GLN A 51 -4.60 8.18 53.22
C GLN A 51 -5.28 7.07 52.50
N VAL A 52 -4.56 6.45 51.56
CA VAL A 52 -5.03 5.28 50.77
C VAL A 52 -4.09 4.13 51.05
N SER A 53 -4.65 2.92 51.17
CA SER A 53 -3.85 1.72 51.28
C SER A 53 -3.31 1.31 49.90
N THR A 54 -2.26 0.47 49.85
CA THR A 54 -1.73 -0.10 48.62
C THR A 54 -2.81 -0.86 47.81
N ALA A 55 -3.83 -1.39 48.49
CA ALA A 55 -4.97 -2.03 47.83
C ALA A 55 -5.84 -1.02 47.03
N HIS A 56 -5.97 0.22 47.52
CA HIS A 56 -6.65 1.27 46.77
C HIS A 56 -5.77 1.83 45.64
N PHE A 57 -4.45 1.79 45.82
CA PHE A 57 -3.51 2.23 44.81
C PHE A 57 -3.41 1.24 43.65
N GLN A 58 -3.77 -0.04 43.82
CA GLN A 58 -3.86 -1.02 42.77
C GLN A 58 -4.87 -0.63 41.67
N ALA A 59 -5.93 0.07 42.03
CA ALA A 59 -6.89 0.63 41.08
C ALA A 59 -6.39 1.88 40.33
N ALA A 60 -5.38 2.56 40.85
CA ALA A 60 -4.77 3.74 40.23
C ALA A 60 -3.56 3.38 39.34
N TYR A 61 -3.05 2.17 39.41
CA TYR A 61 -2.11 1.65 38.42
C TYR A 61 -2.91 1.37 37.14
N PRO A 62 -2.61 2.05 36.04
CA PRO A 62 -3.21 1.66 34.78
C PRO A 62 -2.71 0.23 34.49
N ALA A 63 -3.51 -0.75 34.85
CA ALA A 63 -3.25 -2.17 34.55
C ALA A 63 -3.30 -2.45 33.04
N VAL A 64 -3.23 -1.42 32.20
CA VAL A 64 -3.37 -1.46 30.75
C VAL A 64 -2.18 -0.75 30.12
N ALA A 65 -0.98 -1.28 30.35
CA ALA A 65 0.07 -1.13 29.35
C ALA A 65 -0.02 -2.40 28.49
N GLU A 66 -0.76 -2.37 27.43
CA GLU A 66 -0.69 -3.43 26.46
C GLU A 66 0.74 -3.42 25.87
N PRO A 67 1.50 -4.55 25.96
CA PRO A 67 2.81 -4.58 25.35
C PRO A 67 2.62 -4.33 23.86
N GLY A 68 3.39 -3.39 23.28
CA GLY A 68 3.39 -3.11 21.85
C GLY A 68 3.67 -4.37 21.02
N LEU A 69 3.75 -4.24 19.72
CA LEU A 69 4.04 -5.35 18.80
C LEU A 69 5.52 -5.79 18.82
N GLY A 70 6.32 -5.29 19.75
CA GLY A 70 7.75 -5.52 19.87
C GLY A 70 8.59 -4.34 19.39
N SER A 71 9.91 -4.54 19.37
CA SER A 71 10.88 -3.50 18.99
C SER A 71 11.52 -3.71 17.62
N ARG A 72 11.17 -4.81 16.93
CA ARG A 72 11.73 -5.13 15.61
C ARG A 72 10.77 -4.70 14.52
N GLY A 73 11.24 -3.87 13.58
CA GLY A 73 10.47 -3.44 12.43
C GLY A 73 10.52 -1.94 12.18
N VAL A 74 9.58 -1.47 11.40
CA VAL A 74 9.45 -0.08 11.01
C VAL A 74 8.79 0.71 12.13
N TYR A 75 9.46 1.76 12.62
CA TYR A 75 8.83 2.72 13.52
C TYR A 75 7.75 3.50 12.75
N ILE A 76 6.53 3.49 13.26
CA ILE A 76 5.40 4.21 12.67
C ILE A 76 5.16 5.51 13.41
N GLY A 77 5.18 5.47 14.73
CA GLY A 77 4.86 6.62 15.54
C GLY A 77 4.67 6.25 16.99
N ARG A 78 3.73 6.93 17.66
CA ARG A 78 3.43 6.72 19.08
C ARG A 78 2.00 6.21 19.25
N ASP A 79 1.83 5.25 20.14
CA ASP A 79 0.50 4.86 20.58
C ASP A 79 -0.08 5.90 21.56
N MET A 80 -1.36 5.82 21.85
CA MET A 80 -2.03 6.77 22.76
C MET A 80 -1.49 6.74 24.19
N HIS A 81 -0.76 5.69 24.58
CA HIS A 81 -0.11 5.56 25.89
C HIS A 81 1.32 6.12 25.88
N GLY A 82 1.76 6.75 24.79
CA GLY A 82 3.08 7.37 24.64
C GLY A 82 4.20 6.39 24.30
N GLY A 83 3.91 5.12 24.11
CA GLY A 83 4.86 4.11 23.67
C GLY A 83 5.22 4.25 22.20
N SER A 84 6.41 3.76 21.82
CA SER A 84 6.79 3.65 20.41
C SER A 84 5.98 2.54 19.75
N PHE A 85 5.33 2.85 18.64
CA PHE A 85 4.66 1.85 17.82
C PHE A 85 5.54 1.43 16.65
N VAL A 86 6.00 0.19 16.72
CA VAL A 86 6.85 -0.44 15.71
C VAL A 86 6.07 -1.60 15.10
N TYR A 87 6.06 -1.68 13.78
CA TYR A 87 5.29 -2.70 13.05
C TYR A 87 6.16 -3.37 12.00
N ASP A 88 6.04 -4.70 11.89
CA ASP A 88 6.65 -5.49 10.85
C ASP A 88 5.82 -6.76 10.60
N PRO A 89 5.09 -6.85 9.47
CA PRO A 89 4.22 -7.97 9.20
C PRO A 89 4.98 -9.30 9.07
N TRP A 90 6.21 -9.29 8.54
CA TRP A 90 6.99 -10.52 8.39
C TRP A 90 7.55 -11.02 9.72
N VAL A 91 7.95 -10.11 10.62
CA VAL A 91 8.35 -10.48 11.99
C VAL A 91 7.16 -11.06 12.76
N LEU A 92 5.99 -10.42 12.63
CA LEU A 92 4.77 -10.87 13.28
C LEU A 92 4.26 -12.21 12.69
N TYR A 93 4.38 -12.38 11.37
CA TYR A 93 4.07 -13.64 10.70
C TYR A 93 4.99 -14.77 11.18
N ALA A 94 6.30 -14.54 11.24
CA ALA A 94 7.27 -15.52 11.74
C ALA A 94 7.05 -15.87 13.23
N ALA A 95 6.46 -14.96 14.01
CA ALA A 95 6.06 -15.17 15.40
C ALA A 95 4.66 -15.83 15.53
N ASN A 96 4.01 -16.22 14.44
CA ASN A 96 2.63 -16.75 14.38
C ASN A 96 1.58 -15.81 14.99
N LEU A 97 1.81 -14.50 14.93
CA LEU A 97 0.86 -13.47 15.37
C LEU A 97 -0.03 -12.97 14.24
N LEU A 98 0.40 -13.14 13.00
CA LEU A 98 -0.34 -12.84 11.77
C LEU A 98 -0.37 -14.07 10.85
N ASN A 99 -1.43 -14.18 10.05
CA ASN A 99 -1.58 -15.23 9.05
C ASN A 99 -1.02 -14.84 7.68
N ASP A 100 -0.84 -13.54 7.44
CA ASP A 100 -0.33 -12.94 6.20
C ASP A 100 0.33 -11.59 6.49
N ALA A 101 0.93 -10.99 5.48
CA ALA A 101 1.56 -9.68 5.57
C ALA A 101 0.65 -8.53 5.05
N ASN A 102 -0.53 -8.85 4.51
CA ASN A 102 -1.37 -7.87 3.81
C ASN A 102 -1.96 -6.83 4.76
N MET A 103 -2.18 -5.63 4.22
CA MET A 103 -2.69 -4.49 4.98
C MET A 103 -3.81 -3.79 4.21
N LEU A 104 -4.90 -3.50 4.90
CA LEU A 104 -5.93 -2.57 4.43
C LEU A 104 -5.79 -1.24 5.15
N VAL A 105 -5.90 -0.15 4.41
CA VAL A 105 -5.85 1.21 4.95
C VAL A 105 -7.14 1.92 4.56
N ILE A 106 -7.96 2.26 5.55
CA ILE A 106 -9.32 2.75 5.33
C ILE A 106 -9.48 4.11 5.99
N GLY A 107 -10.12 5.07 5.31
CA GLY A 107 -10.41 6.36 5.92
C GLY A 107 -10.71 7.46 4.94
N ARG A 108 -11.23 8.56 5.46
CA ARG A 108 -11.56 9.75 4.67
C ARG A 108 -10.33 10.30 3.96
N PRO A 109 -10.50 10.94 2.77
CA PRO A 109 -9.44 11.71 2.13
C PRO A 109 -8.85 12.77 3.09
N GLY A 110 -7.53 12.97 3.03
CA GLY A 110 -6.84 13.98 3.82
C GLY A 110 -6.56 13.60 5.28
N TYR A 111 -6.79 12.35 5.71
CA TYR A 111 -6.51 11.91 7.08
C TYR A 111 -5.19 11.14 7.24
N GLY A 112 -4.40 10.94 6.16
CA GLY A 112 -3.05 10.40 6.25
C GLY A 112 -2.84 9.02 5.61
N LYS A 113 -3.80 8.47 4.83
CA LYS A 113 -3.64 7.17 4.16
C LYS A 113 -2.42 7.11 3.25
N SER A 114 -2.35 8.00 2.24
CA SER A 114 -1.22 8.05 1.30
C SER A 114 0.09 8.43 2.01
N ALA A 115 0.02 9.26 3.06
CA ALA A 115 1.17 9.55 3.92
C ALA A 115 1.71 8.29 4.59
N LEU A 116 0.84 7.44 5.14
CA LEU A 116 1.25 6.16 5.72
C LEU A 116 1.88 5.25 4.66
N LEU A 117 1.28 5.10 3.47
CA LEU A 117 1.85 4.29 2.40
C LEU A 117 3.25 4.76 2.03
N LYS A 118 3.41 6.06 1.79
CA LYS A 118 4.69 6.65 1.40
C LYS A 118 5.77 6.45 2.46
N THR A 119 5.47 6.74 3.72
CA THR A 119 6.44 6.57 4.82
C THR A 119 6.73 5.11 5.13
N TRP A 120 5.72 4.23 5.04
CA TRP A 120 5.92 2.80 5.19
C TRP A 120 6.94 2.28 4.16
N MET A 121 6.77 2.62 2.88
CA MET A 121 7.67 2.23 1.81
C MET A 121 9.06 2.81 2.00
N TYR A 122 9.16 4.11 2.32
CA TYR A 122 10.42 4.79 2.56
C TYR A 122 11.22 4.11 3.69
N ARG A 123 10.58 3.91 4.84
CA ARG A 123 11.22 3.29 6.01
C ARG A 123 11.54 1.81 5.82
N SER A 124 10.74 1.10 5.05
CA SER A 124 10.93 -0.32 4.78
C SER A 124 12.23 -0.62 4.02
N ARG A 125 12.76 0.36 3.28
CA ARG A 125 14.05 0.23 2.57
C ARG A 125 15.22 -0.07 3.49
N VAL A 126 15.23 0.46 4.71
CA VAL A 126 16.28 0.20 5.71
C VAL A 126 16.38 -1.30 6.04
N PHE A 127 15.28 -2.02 5.86
CA PHE A 127 15.21 -3.47 6.08
C PHE A 127 15.44 -4.28 4.79
N GLY A 128 15.98 -3.66 3.73
CA GLY A 128 16.29 -4.33 2.45
C GLY A 128 15.06 -4.69 1.60
N ARG A 129 13.86 -4.16 1.90
CA ARG A 129 12.64 -4.48 1.17
C ARG A 129 12.56 -3.69 -0.13
N THR A 130 12.02 -4.32 -1.16
CA THR A 130 11.69 -3.65 -2.43
C THR A 130 10.27 -3.09 -2.38
N CYS A 131 10.02 -2.05 -3.19
CA CYS A 131 8.73 -1.38 -3.26
C CYS A 131 8.18 -1.46 -4.69
N GLU A 132 6.91 -1.79 -4.82
CA GLU A 132 6.18 -1.76 -6.07
C GLU A 132 4.93 -0.90 -5.89
N LEU A 133 4.66 -0.02 -6.84
CA LEU A 133 3.57 0.95 -6.76
C LEU A 133 2.75 0.94 -8.05
N ILE A 134 1.43 0.96 -7.89
CA ILE A 134 0.49 1.24 -8.96
C ILE A 134 -0.14 2.57 -8.62
N ASP A 135 0.19 3.58 -9.43
CA ASP A 135 -0.10 4.99 -9.16
C ASP A 135 -1.03 5.60 -10.22
N PRO A 136 -2.34 5.57 -10.00
CA PRO A 136 -3.30 6.17 -10.93
C PRO A 136 -3.38 7.70 -10.86
N LYS A 137 -2.67 8.33 -9.92
CA LYS A 137 -2.68 9.80 -9.74
C LYS A 137 -1.37 10.50 -10.07
N GLY A 138 -0.25 9.77 -10.13
CA GLY A 138 1.09 10.32 -10.34
C GLY A 138 1.70 10.96 -9.08
N GLU A 139 1.27 10.54 -7.88
CA GLU A 139 1.68 11.16 -6.61
C GLU A 139 2.94 10.53 -5.99
N TYR A 140 3.45 9.42 -6.55
CA TYR A 140 4.54 8.64 -5.94
C TYR A 140 5.90 8.84 -6.61
N ARG A 141 6.00 9.60 -7.69
CA ARG A 141 7.24 9.84 -8.44
C ARG A 141 8.40 10.28 -7.54
N GLN A 142 8.19 11.34 -6.74
CA GLN A 142 9.23 11.89 -5.84
C GLN A 142 9.72 10.85 -4.82
N LEU A 143 8.81 10.05 -4.26
CA LEU A 143 9.16 8.97 -3.34
C LEU A 143 10.05 7.94 -4.04
N VAL A 144 9.65 7.49 -5.24
CA VAL A 144 10.36 6.44 -5.98
C VAL A 144 11.76 6.91 -6.37
N GLU A 145 11.90 8.15 -6.83
CA GLU A 145 13.20 8.77 -7.13
C GLU A 145 14.08 8.88 -5.87
N ALA A 146 13.51 9.28 -4.73
CA ALA A 146 14.23 9.33 -3.44
C ALA A 146 14.68 7.93 -2.95
N LEU A 147 13.97 6.88 -3.34
CA LEU A 147 14.35 5.49 -3.07
C LEU A 147 15.40 4.94 -4.05
N GLY A 148 15.81 5.71 -5.05
CA GLY A 148 16.69 5.26 -6.14
C GLY A 148 15.98 4.27 -7.08
N GLY A 149 14.69 4.42 -7.23
CA GLY A 149 13.83 3.55 -8.04
C GLY A 149 13.52 4.11 -9.43
N GLU A 150 12.69 3.39 -10.17
CA GLU A 150 12.32 3.67 -11.55
C GLU A 150 10.80 3.91 -11.68
N VAL A 151 10.43 4.89 -12.52
CA VAL A 151 9.03 5.22 -12.81
C VAL A 151 8.73 4.95 -14.26
N LEU A 152 7.83 3.99 -14.50
CA LEU A 152 7.32 3.66 -15.83
C LEU A 152 5.98 4.37 -16.04
N THR A 153 5.97 5.41 -16.87
CA THR A 153 4.75 6.16 -17.18
C THR A 153 4.05 5.54 -18.39
N PHE A 154 2.78 5.20 -18.20
CA PHE A 154 1.91 4.64 -19.22
C PHE A 154 0.97 5.72 -19.77
N THR A 155 0.91 5.82 -21.09
CA THR A 155 0.05 6.76 -21.79
C THR A 155 -0.60 6.06 -22.98
N PRO A 156 -1.91 6.15 -23.16
CA PRO A 156 -2.56 5.62 -24.36
C PRO A 156 -1.92 6.16 -25.64
N GLY A 157 -1.54 5.29 -26.56
CA GLY A 157 -0.80 5.65 -27.77
C GLY A 157 0.68 6.01 -27.55
N GLY A 158 1.18 5.94 -26.32
CA GLY A 158 2.59 6.21 -25.96
C GLY A 158 3.55 5.10 -26.41
N GLN A 159 4.81 5.16 -25.95
CA GLN A 159 5.85 4.17 -26.28
C GLN A 159 5.88 2.99 -25.29
N THR A 160 5.50 3.23 -24.03
CA THR A 160 5.49 2.21 -22.99
C THR A 160 4.30 1.27 -23.19
N ARG A 161 4.57 -0.03 -23.24
CA ARG A 161 3.57 -1.09 -23.40
C ARG A 161 3.49 -1.92 -22.13
N LEU A 162 2.30 -2.39 -21.82
CA LEU A 162 2.03 -3.28 -20.70
C LEU A 162 1.38 -4.55 -21.25
N ASN A 163 2.15 -5.64 -21.34
CA ASN A 163 1.59 -6.93 -21.71
C ASN A 163 1.25 -7.75 -20.46
N PRO A 164 -0.02 -7.86 -20.09
CA PRO A 164 -0.42 -8.63 -18.91
C PRO A 164 -0.40 -10.15 -19.16
N LEU A 165 -0.26 -10.57 -20.41
CA LEU A 165 -0.24 -11.99 -20.82
C LEU A 165 1.18 -12.53 -21.05
N THR A 166 2.18 -11.86 -20.45
CA THR A 166 3.57 -12.30 -20.55
C THR A 166 3.73 -13.77 -20.11
N ARG A 167 4.56 -14.55 -20.82
CA ARG A 167 4.86 -15.95 -20.50
C ARG A 167 5.60 -16.15 -19.18
N ILE A 168 6.06 -15.08 -18.57
CA ILE A 168 6.64 -15.09 -17.22
C ILE A 168 5.61 -15.58 -16.19
N GLY A 169 4.32 -15.22 -16.36
CA GLY A 169 3.22 -15.72 -15.55
C GLY A 169 2.83 -17.17 -15.89
N SER A 170 2.31 -17.91 -14.91
CA SER A 170 1.75 -19.22 -15.18
C SER A 170 0.54 -19.11 -16.12
N ARG A 171 0.23 -20.22 -16.81
CA ARG A 171 -0.92 -20.25 -17.70
C ARG A 171 -2.22 -19.93 -16.97
N GLU A 172 -2.40 -20.49 -15.80
CA GLU A 172 -3.59 -20.29 -14.96
C GLU A 172 -3.76 -18.80 -14.55
N MET A 173 -2.65 -18.10 -14.27
CA MET A 173 -2.69 -16.67 -13.98
C MET A 173 -3.15 -15.87 -15.21
N ARG A 174 -2.66 -16.20 -16.40
CA ARG A 174 -3.04 -15.52 -17.65
C ARG A 174 -4.50 -15.79 -18.02
N GLU A 175 -4.97 -17.03 -17.85
CA GLU A 175 -6.37 -17.42 -18.08
C GLU A 175 -7.31 -16.68 -17.12
N GLY A 176 -6.99 -16.70 -15.82
CA GLY A 176 -7.77 -15.99 -14.80
C GLY A 176 -7.85 -14.47 -15.05
N LEU A 177 -6.76 -13.87 -15.52
CA LEU A 177 -6.74 -12.46 -15.90
C LEU A 177 -7.62 -12.16 -17.13
N LEU A 178 -7.53 -12.99 -18.18
CA LEU A 178 -8.39 -12.85 -19.37
C LEU A 178 -9.86 -12.96 -19.02
N GLU A 179 -10.25 -13.93 -18.19
CA GLU A 179 -11.61 -14.05 -17.69
C GLU A 179 -12.05 -12.83 -16.89
N ALA A 180 -11.18 -12.32 -16.01
CA ALA A 180 -11.46 -11.13 -15.22
C ALA A 180 -11.72 -9.89 -16.10
N ILE A 181 -10.87 -9.68 -17.11
CA ILE A 181 -11.00 -8.60 -18.09
C ILE A 181 -12.28 -8.77 -18.93
N ALA A 182 -12.54 -9.97 -19.44
CA ALA A 182 -13.72 -10.22 -20.26
C ALA A 182 -15.01 -9.98 -19.46
N ARG A 183 -15.11 -10.48 -18.21
CA ARG A 183 -16.24 -10.19 -17.32
C ARG A 183 -16.41 -8.69 -17.05
N ALA A 184 -15.30 -7.98 -16.80
CA ALA A 184 -15.33 -6.55 -16.56
C ALA A 184 -15.83 -5.77 -17.79
N MET A 185 -15.42 -6.16 -18.97
CA MET A 185 -15.80 -5.51 -20.22
C MET A 185 -17.23 -5.81 -20.66
N LEU A 186 -17.75 -7.02 -20.34
CA LEU A 186 -19.09 -7.46 -20.68
C LEU A 186 -20.12 -7.07 -19.59
N ASP A 187 -19.64 -6.69 -18.39
CA ASP A 187 -20.45 -6.38 -17.20
C ASP A 187 -21.46 -7.50 -16.86
N ARG A 188 -21.02 -8.75 -17.06
CA ARG A 188 -21.80 -9.95 -16.75
C ARG A 188 -20.89 -11.17 -16.54
N PRO A 189 -21.40 -12.24 -15.90
CA PRO A 189 -20.71 -13.52 -15.88
C PRO A 189 -20.52 -14.08 -17.30
N LEU A 190 -19.39 -14.78 -17.49
CA LEU A 190 -19.13 -15.51 -18.72
C LEU A 190 -19.99 -16.78 -18.78
N THR A 191 -20.41 -17.15 -19.97
CA THR A 191 -20.97 -18.48 -20.25
C THR A 191 -19.86 -19.54 -20.18
N GLN A 192 -20.24 -20.81 -20.09
CA GLN A 192 -19.26 -21.91 -20.12
C GLN A 192 -18.46 -21.95 -21.43
N ALA A 193 -19.11 -21.67 -22.55
CA ALA A 193 -18.47 -21.59 -23.85
C ALA A 193 -17.45 -20.44 -23.91
N GLU A 194 -17.80 -19.27 -23.40
CA GLU A 194 -16.89 -18.10 -23.34
C GLU A 194 -15.66 -18.37 -22.48
N ALA A 195 -15.84 -18.93 -21.27
CA ALA A 195 -14.73 -19.24 -20.37
C ALA A 195 -13.77 -20.27 -20.98
N LEU A 196 -14.32 -21.37 -21.54
CA LEU A 196 -13.52 -22.40 -22.23
C LEU A 196 -12.87 -21.84 -23.49
N GLY A 197 -13.59 -21.00 -24.23
CA GLY A 197 -13.10 -20.35 -25.45
C GLY A 197 -11.93 -19.40 -25.20
N LEU A 198 -11.93 -18.65 -24.11
CA LEU A 198 -10.80 -17.80 -23.71
C LEU A 198 -9.54 -18.62 -23.42
N SER A 199 -9.67 -19.73 -22.67
CA SER A 199 -8.56 -20.64 -22.39
C SER A 199 -8.02 -21.29 -23.69
N ALA A 200 -8.92 -21.77 -24.56
CA ALA A 200 -8.55 -22.35 -25.83
C ALA A 200 -7.88 -21.32 -26.77
N ALA A 201 -8.38 -20.10 -26.82
CA ALA A 201 -7.80 -19.02 -27.63
C ALA A 201 -6.40 -18.63 -27.16
N LEU A 202 -6.18 -18.56 -25.83
CA LEU A 202 -4.85 -18.31 -25.27
C LEU A 202 -3.89 -19.47 -25.66
N ALA A 203 -4.35 -20.73 -25.55
CA ALA A 203 -3.55 -21.87 -25.92
C ALA A 203 -3.18 -21.88 -27.42
N ALA A 204 -4.13 -21.53 -28.28
CA ALA A 204 -3.89 -21.42 -29.73
C ALA A 204 -2.90 -20.28 -30.06
N ALA A 205 -3.04 -19.14 -29.39
CA ALA A 205 -2.12 -18.01 -29.55
C ALA A 205 -0.70 -18.34 -29.08
N ASP A 206 -0.54 -19.09 -27.97
CA ASP A 206 0.76 -19.52 -27.45
C ASP A 206 1.55 -20.45 -28.41
N GLN A 207 0.86 -21.13 -29.33
CA GLN A 207 1.50 -22.05 -30.27
C GLN A 207 2.24 -21.34 -31.42
N HIS A 208 1.95 -20.07 -31.65
CA HIS A 208 2.32 -19.44 -32.92
C HIS A 208 3.60 -18.61 -32.86
N ASP A 209 4.35 -18.47 -31.68
CA ASP A 209 5.33 -17.43 -31.69
C ASP A 209 6.55 -17.54 -30.77
N ASP A 210 7.64 -16.97 -31.28
CA ASP A 210 8.88 -16.67 -30.56
C ASP A 210 8.74 -15.48 -29.62
N ARG A 211 7.58 -14.79 -29.60
CA ARG A 211 7.28 -13.64 -28.74
C ARG A 211 6.16 -13.93 -27.73
N ASP A 212 6.05 -13.08 -26.71
CA ASP A 212 4.92 -13.13 -25.78
C ASP A 212 3.58 -12.86 -26.51
N VAL A 213 2.58 -13.67 -26.17
CA VAL A 213 1.20 -13.45 -26.58
C VAL A 213 0.67 -12.14 -26.01
N CYS A 214 -0.04 -11.38 -26.82
CA CYS A 214 -0.70 -10.14 -26.44
C CYS A 214 -2.23 -10.26 -26.56
N ILE A 215 -2.97 -9.31 -25.98
CA ILE A 215 -4.44 -9.30 -26.06
C ILE A 215 -4.98 -9.37 -27.50
N PRO A 216 -4.41 -8.65 -28.49
CA PRO A 216 -4.85 -8.78 -29.89
C PRO A 216 -4.76 -10.20 -30.43
N ASP A 217 -3.73 -10.97 -30.06
CA ASP A 217 -3.54 -12.34 -30.56
C ASP A 217 -4.68 -13.23 -30.08
N VAL A 218 -5.07 -13.12 -28.81
CA VAL A 218 -6.22 -13.85 -28.26
C VAL A 218 -7.52 -13.41 -28.93
N ALA A 219 -7.70 -12.09 -29.14
CA ALA A 219 -8.90 -11.58 -29.82
C ALA A 219 -9.05 -12.09 -31.25
N VAL A 220 -7.93 -12.31 -31.97
CA VAL A 220 -7.94 -12.93 -33.31
C VAL A 220 -8.42 -14.38 -33.22
N GLN A 221 -7.90 -15.19 -32.30
CA GLN A 221 -8.32 -16.57 -32.11
C GLN A 221 -9.80 -16.72 -31.73
N LEU A 222 -10.33 -15.80 -30.94
CA LEU A 222 -11.74 -15.77 -30.54
C LEU A 222 -12.64 -15.39 -31.76
N ARG A 223 -12.17 -14.50 -32.64
CA ARG A 223 -12.92 -14.07 -33.82
C ARG A 223 -12.96 -15.11 -34.89
N ASP A 224 -11.83 -15.81 -35.09
CA ASP A 224 -11.67 -16.85 -36.11
C ASP A 224 -11.24 -18.17 -35.42
N PRO A 225 -12.16 -18.88 -34.72
CA PRO A 225 -11.83 -20.07 -33.96
C PRO A 225 -11.32 -21.20 -34.86
N THR A 226 -10.22 -21.83 -34.43
CA THR A 226 -9.68 -22.99 -35.14
C THR A 226 -10.62 -24.20 -35.00
N PRO A 227 -10.58 -25.20 -35.95
CA PRO A 227 -11.33 -26.44 -35.79
C PRO A 227 -11.06 -27.14 -34.44
N ALA A 228 -9.83 -27.13 -33.97
CA ALA A 228 -9.47 -27.70 -32.66
C ALA A 228 -10.16 -26.97 -31.49
N MET A 229 -10.35 -25.65 -31.57
CA MET A 229 -11.13 -24.91 -30.57
C MET A 229 -12.62 -25.26 -30.62
N ALA A 230 -13.18 -25.39 -31.82
CA ALA A 230 -14.58 -25.81 -32.00
C ALA A 230 -14.82 -27.23 -31.46
N ASP A 231 -13.90 -28.17 -31.68
CA ASP A 231 -13.93 -29.52 -31.12
C ASP A 231 -13.91 -29.50 -29.57
N GLN A 232 -13.09 -28.64 -28.95
CA GLN A 232 -13.07 -28.47 -27.51
C GLN A 232 -14.39 -27.89 -26.93
N LEU A 233 -15.06 -27.04 -27.72
CA LEU A 233 -16.36 -26.46 -27.38
C LEU A 233 -17.52 -27.42 -27.74
N ALA A 234 -17.23 -28.57 -28.34
CA ALA A 234 -18.21 -29.56 -28.84
C ALA A 234 -19.25 -28.94 -29.80
N CYS A 235 -18.80 -28.04 -30.69
CA CYS A 235 -19.64 -27.33 -31.64
C CYS A 235 -18.93 -27.17 -33.01
N THR A 236 -19.63 -26.66 -34.02
CA THR A 236 -19.02 -26.30 -35.28
C THR A 236 -18.21 -25.00 -35.19
N PRO A 237 -17.22 -24.75 -36.08
CA PRO A 237 -16.47 -23.48 -36.07
C PRO A 237 -17.38 -22.25 -36.22
N SER A 238 -18.49 -22.34 -36.92
CA SER A 238 -19.46 -21.25 -37.08
C SER A 238 -20.24 -20.97 -35.79
N GLU A 239 -20.61 -22.01 -35.05
CA GLU A 239 -21.22 -21.87 -33.73
C GLU A 239 -20.22 -21.30 -32.69
N ALA A 240 -18.98 -21.84 -32.68
CA ALA A 240 -17.92 -21.28 -31.84
C ALA A 240 -17.70 -19.79 -32.12
N GLN A 241 -17.67 -19.37 -33.38
CA GLN A 241 -17.53 -17.97 -33.77
C GLN A 241 -18.69 -17.12 -33.24
N ALA A 242 -19.92 -17.61 -33.28
CA ALA A 242 -21.08 -16.93 -32.80
C ALA A 242 -21.03 -16.78 -31.26
N ASP A 243 -20.71 -17.85 -30.55
CA ASP A 243 -20.65 -17.90 -29.08
C ASP A 243 -19.51 -17.00 -28.50
N LEU A 244 -18.37 -16.94 -29.19
CA LEU A 244 -17.20 -16.20 -28.74
C LEU A 244 -17.15 -14.74 -29.20
N ARG A 245 -18.10 -14.34 -30.06
CA ARG A 245 -18.11 -13.01 -30.69
C ARG A 245 -18.07 -11.84 -29.68
N GLU A 246 -18.85 -11.92 -28.61
CA GLU A 246 -18.91 -10.85 -27.61
C GLU A 246 -17.56 -10.71 -26.88
N CYS A 247 -16.92 -11.82 -26.51
CA CYS A 247 -15.58 -11.80 -25.91
C CYS A 247 -14.53 -11.23 -26.87
N ALA A 248 -14.56 -11.61 -28.15
CA ALA A 248 -13.66 -11.06 -29.17
C ALA A 248 -13.81 -9.54 -29.30
N LEU A 249 -15.04 -9.03 -29.35
CA LEU A 249 -15.33 -7.60 -29.40
C LEU A 249 -14.91 -6.87 -28.13
N ALA A 250 -15.12 -7.48 -26.96
CA ALA A 250 -14.70 -6.93 -25.68
C ALA A 250 -13.18 -6.72 -25.62
N LEU A 251 -12.39 -7.73 -26.02
CA LEU A 251 -10.93 -7.62 -26.07
C LEU A 251 -10.45 -6.63 -27.16
N GLN A 252 -11.12 -6.57 -28.32
CA GLN A 252 -10.83 -5.57 -29.35
C GLN A 252 -11.01 -4.14 -28.83
N ARG A 253 -12.03 -3.87 -28.03
CA ARG A 253 -12.23 -2.52 -27.44
C ARG A 253 -11.08 -2.06 -26.59
N LEU A 254 -10.33 -2.95 -25.93
CA LEU A 254 -9.13 -2.60 -25.17
C LEU A 254 -7.99 -2.10 -26.06
N THR A 255 -7.88 -2.64 -27.27
CA THR A 255 -6.77 -2.34 -28.19
C THR A 255 -7.10 -1.23 -29.17
N HIS A 256 -8.37 -1.00 -29.49
CA HIS A 256 -8.83 0.03 -30.46
C HIS A 256 -9.53 1.21 -29.81
N GLY A 257 -9.87 1.12 -28.51
CA GLY A 257 -10.57 2.16 -27.75
C GLY A 257 -9.65 3.12 -27.03
N PRO A 258 -10.07 3.65 -25.86
CA PRO A 258 -9.32 4.62 -25.06
C PRO A 258 -7.94 4.12 -24.58
N LEU A 259 -7.74 2.79 -24.52
CA LEU A 259 -6.51 2.14 -24.08
C LEU A 259 -5.63 1.63 -25.23
N ARG A 260 -5.92 2.12 -26.47
CA ARG A 260 -5.13 1.70 -27.66
C ARG A 260 -3.63 1.91 -27.42
N GLY A 261 -2.83 0.98 -27.91
CA GLY A 261 -1.38 1.05 -27.81
C GLY A 261 -0.83 0.74 -26.42
N MET A 262 -1.64 0.27 -25.49
CA MET A 262 -1.15 -0.16 -24.16
C MET A 262 -0.91 -1.68 -24.09
N PHE A 263 -1.79 -2.48 -24.69
CA PHE A 263 -1.81 -3.94 -24.55
C PHE A 263 -1.52 -4.70 -25.86
N ASP A 264 -1.07 -4.00 -26.90
CA ASP A 264 -0.96 -4.51 -28.26
C ASP A 264 0.41 -5.09 -28.62
N GLN A 265 1.39 -4.96 -27.74
CA GLN A 265 2.75 -5.45 -27.94
C GLN A 265 3.36 -5.96 -26.64
N PRO A 266 4.41 -6.82 -26.71
CA PRO A 266 5.18 -7.21 -25.54
C PRO A 266 5.70 -5.99 -24.77
N THR A 267 5.76 -6.11 -23.44
CA THR A 267 6.36 -5.09 -22.58
C THR A 267 7.84 -4.95 -22.91
N LYS A 268 8.27 -3.76 -23.34
CA LYS A 268 9.67 -3.45 -23.63
C LYS A 268 10.20 -2.57 -22.52
N THR A 269 10.83 -3.19 -21.54
CA THR A 269 11.54 -2.50 -20.45
C THR A 269 12.91 -3.15 -20.27
N SER A 270 13.90 -2.37 -19.85
CA SER A 270 15.19 -2.94 -19.44
C SER A 270 14.98 -3.85 -18.22
N GLU A 271 15.64 -5.00 -18.19
CA GLU A 271 15.63 -5.87 -16.99
C GLU A 271 16.14 -5.13 -15.75
N SER A 272 17.03 -4.15 -15.91
CA SER A 272 17.55 -3.31 -14.82
C SER A 272 16.46 -2.55 -14.06
N VAL A 273 15.33 -2.22 -14.71
CA VAL A 273 14.17 -1.59 -14.03
C VAL A 273 13.63 -2.47 -12.92
N TRP A 274 13.59 -3.79 -13.17
CA TRP A 274 13.05 -4.75 -12.21
C TRP A 274 14.01 -5.08 -11.07
N ASP A 275 15.29 -4.72 -11.22
CA ASP A 275 16.30 -4.80 -10.16
C ASP A 275 16.33 -3.56 -9.27
N ALA A 276 15.62 -2.51 -9.67
CA ALA A 276 15.54 -1.28 -8.89
C ALA A 276 14.90 -1.52 -7.52
N PRO A 277 15.32 -0.76 -6.49
CA PRO A 277 14.79 -0.88 -5.13
C PRO A 277 13.32 -0.48 -5.02
N ALA A 278 12.83 0.32 -5.95
CA ALA A 278 11.44 0.71 -6.06
C ALA A 278 11.04 0.83 -7.53
N VAL A 279 9.84 0.34 -7.88
CA VAL A 279 9.27 0.47 -9.22
C VAL A 279 7.88 1.05 -9.09
N CYS A 280 7.59 2.11 -9.85
CA CYS A 280 6.27 2.71 -9.94
C CYS A 280 5.71 2.58 -11.35
N LEU A 281 4.52 2.02 -11.46
CA LEU A 281 3.73 2.05 -12.68
C LEU A 281 2.79 3.25 -12.61
N ASP A 282 3.21 4.36 -13.22
CA ASP A 282 2.48 5.63 -13.24
C ASP A 282 1.40 5.57 -14.34
N LEU A 283 0.16 5.51 -13.89
CA LEU A 283 -1.04 5.42 -14.72
C LEU A 283 -1.81 6.76 -14.78
N SER A 284 -1.22 7.86 -14.30
CA SER A 284 -1.89 9.16 -14.21
C SER A 284 -2.41 9.66 -15.57
N ASN A 285 -1.71 9.33 -16.66
CA ASN A 285 -2.12 9.69 -18.01
C ASN A 285 -3.22 8.79 -18.59
N VAL A 286 -3.55 7.66 -17.95
CA VAL A 286 -4.59 6.74 -18.43
C VAL A 286 -5.99 7.32 -18.20
N GLY A 287 -6.15 8.12 -17.15
CA GLY A 287 -7.44 8.72 -16.77
C GLY A 287 -7.70 10.12 -17.33
N VAL A 288 -6.75 10.69 -18.10
CA VAL A 288 -6.83 12.08 -18.62
C VAL A 288 -7.57 12.10 -19.95
N GLY A 289 -8.84 12.44 -19.92
CA GLY A 289 -9.65 12.64 -21.11
C GLY A 289 -11.14 12.67 -20.78
N GLN A 290 -11.92 13.52 -21.46
CA GLN A 290 -13.37 13.55 -21.31
C GLN A 290 -13.94 12.20 -21.77
N GLY A 291 -14.54 11.43 -20.84
CA GLY A 291 -15.23 10.17 -21.13
C GLY A 291 -14.46 8.89 -20.86
N GLN A 292 -13.26 8.93 -20.27
CA GLN A 292 -12.60 7.71 -19.80
C GLN A 292 -13.31 7.20 -18.54
N SER A 293 -13.89 6.02 -18.65
CA SER A 293 -14.63 5.38 -17.57
C SER A 293 -13.67 4.87 -16.48
N ASN A 294 -14.13 4.83 -15.23
CA ASN A 294 -13.43 4.17 -14.13
C ASN A 294 -13.01 2.74 -14.51
N LEU A 295 -13.76 2.08 -15.40
CA LEU A 295 -13.46 0.75 -15.93
C LEU A 295 -12.10 0.69 -16.63
N ALA A 296 -11.77 1.68 -17.49
CA ALA A 296 -10.49 1.69 -18.20
C ALA A 296 -9.30 1.75 -17.22
N VAL A 297 -9.35 2.66 -16.26
CA VAL A 297 -8.31 2.79 -15.22
C VAL A 297 -8.21 1.51 -14.40
N ALA A 298 -9.34 0.96 -13.99
CA ALA A 298 -9.40 -0.27 -13.19
C ALA A 298 -8.80 -1.48 -13.92
N ILE A 299 -9.08 -1.65 -15.21
CA ILE A 299 -8.49 -2.72 -16.02
C ILE A 299 -6.98 -2.55 -16.11
N VAL A 300 -6.48 -1.33 -16.35
CA VAL A 300 -5.03 -1.08 -16.40
C VAL A 300 -4.39 -1.36 -15.05
N MET A 301 -5.02 -0.98 -13.94
CA MET A 301 -4.52 -1.29 -12.59
C MET A 301 -4.39 -2.80 -12.35
N VAL A 302 -5.37 -3.59 -12.76
CA VAL A 302 -5.34 -5.05 -12.62
C VAL A 302 -4.30 -5.67 -13.54
N CYS A 303 -4.19 -5.20 -14.79
CA CYS A 303 -3.14 -5.64 -15.72
C CYS A 303 -1.73 -5.31 -15.18
N ALA A 304 -1.57 -4.14 -14.59
CA ALA A 304 -0.33 -3.72 -13.95
C ALA A 304 0.01 -4.63 -12.75
N SER A 305 -0.99 -4.93 -11.90
CA SER A 305 -0.82 -5.87 -10.80
C SER A 305 -0.41 -7.26 -11.29
N ALA A 306 -1.09 -7.78 -12.31
CA ALA A 306 -0.81 -9.10 -12.88
C ALA A 306 0.62 -9.19 -13.46
N PHE A 307 1.05 -8.15 -14.14
CA PHE A 307 2.41 -8.07 -14.66
C PHE A 307 3.46 -8.08 -13.54
N LEU A 308 3.26 -7.28 -12.49
CA LEU A 308 4.14 -7.28 -11.32
C LEU A 308 4.13 -8.63 -10.60
N ASP A 309 2.98 -9.31 -10.51
CA ASP A 309 2.88 -10.65 -9.93
C ASP A 309 3.70 -11.67 -10.71
N ALA A 310 3.60 -11.65 -12.05
CA ALA A 310 4.38 -12.51 -12.92
C ALA A 310 5.89 -12.30 -12.73
N LYS A 311 6.36 -11.03 -12.77
CA LYS A 311 7.76 -10.69 -12.54
C LYS A 311 8.25 -11.08 -11.14
N ARG A 312 7.42 -10.89 -10.12
CA ARG A 312 7.76 -11.28 -8.75
C ARG A 312 7.87 -12.79 -8.60
N HIS A 313 6.95 -13.54 -9.20
CA HIS A 313 6.98 -15.00 -9.19
C HIS A 313 8.24 -15.55 -9.87
N GLU A 314 8.61 -15.00 -11.02
CA GLU A 314 9.86 -15.33 -11.72
C GLU A 314 11.08 -15.13 -10.80
N ARG A 315 11.20 -13.95 -10.18
CA ARG A 315 12.32 -13.62 -9.28
C ARG A 315 12.34 -14.51 -8.04
N ALA A 316 11.18 -14.78 -7.45
CA ALA A 316 11.08 -15.67 -6.30
C ALA A 316 11.55 -17.09 -6.64
N ASN A 317 11.16 -17.60 -7.83
CA ASN A 317 11.60 -18.91 -8.31
C ASN A 317 13.11 -18.93 -8.59
N ALA A 318 13.66 -17.88 -9.21
CA ALA A 318 15.10 -17.76 -9.44
C ALA A 318 15.89 -17.70 -8.12
N ALA A 319 15.39 -16.98 -7.12
CA ALA A 319 16.01 -16.93 -5.78
C ALA A 319 16.03 -18.31 -5.12
N ARG A 320 14.90 -19.03 -5.13
CA ARG A 320 14.79 -20.40 -4.58
C ARG A 320 15.71 -21.37 -5.31
N ALA A 321 15.77 -21.31 -6.63
CA ALA A 321 16.69 -22.15 -7.44
C ALA A 321 18.16 -21.87 -7.10
N ALA A 322 18.49 -20.64 -6.70
CA ALA A 322 19.81 -20.25 -6.22
C ALA A 322 20.05 -20.52 -4.73
N GLY A 323 19.13 -21.19 -4.03
CA GLY A 323 19.20 -21.47 -2.60
C GLY A 323 19.07 -20.24 -1.70
N ARG A 324 18.46 -19.15 -2.21
CA ARG A 324 18.22 -17.90 -1.48
C ARG A 324 16.74 -17.76 -1.14
N GLU A 325 16.42 -17.06 -0.05
CA GLU A 325 15.06 -16.63 0.22
C GLU A 325 14.64 -15.55 -0.78
N PRO A 326 13.37 -15.55 -1.24
CA PRO A 326 12.82 -14.47 -2.04
C PRO A 326 12.88 -13.13 -1.29
N ASP A 327 13.15 -12.06 -2.03
CA ASP A 327 13.11 -10.71 -1.48
C ASP A 327 11.70 -10.37 -0.98
N LYS A 328 11.61 -9.73 0.17
CA LYS A 328 10.37 -9.21 0.71
C LYS A 328 10.00 -7.91 0.01
N THR A 329 8.79 -7.86 -0.52
CA THR A 329 8.31 -6.74 -1.33
C THR A 329 7.07 -6.14 -0.71
N THR A 330 6.99 -4.82 -0.67
CA THR A 330 5.76 -4.10 -0.36
C THR A 330 5.16 -3.56 -1.66
N ARG A 331 3.92 -3.93 -1.95
CA ARG A 331 3.16 -3.41 -3.09
C ARG A 331 2.03 -2.51 -2.61
N GLY A 332 2.08 -1.25 -2.99
CA GLY A 332 1.04 -0.26 -2.72
C GLY A 332 0.09 -0.12 -3.90
N ASN A 333 -1.19 -0.26 -3.62
CA ASN A 333 -2.28 0.06 -4.54
C ASN A 333 -3.10 1.17 -3.90
N ASP A 334 -2.79 2.41 -4.24
CA ASP A 334 -3.65 3.54 -3.90
C ASP A 334 -4.84 3.58 -4.88
N GLU A 335 -6.00 4.03 -4.44
CA GLU A 335 -7.22 4.10 -5.25
C GLU A 335 -7.79 2.73 -5.72
N CYS A 336 -7.44 1.62 -5.08
CA CYS A 336 -7.93 0.27 -5.48
C CYS A 336 -9.47 0.15 -5.45
N TRP A 337 -10.18 1.04 -4.75
CA TRP A 337 -11.63 1.15 -4.76
C TRP A 337 -12.21 1.33 -6.18
N ARG A 338 -11.40 1.78 -7.14
CA ARG A 338 -11.82 1.89 -8.55
C ARG A 338 -12.03 0.53 -9.22
N ALA A 339 -11.24 -0.46 -8.83
CA ALA A 339 -11.29 -1.81 -9.43
C ALA A 339 -12.22 -2.76 -8.67
N LEU A 340 -12.32 -2.63 -7.36
CA LEU A 340 -13.06 -3.58 -6.53
C LEU A 340 -14.57 -3.69 -6.82
N PRO A 341 -15.29 -2.61 -7.20
CA PRO A 341 -16.70 -2.72 -7.60
C PRO A 341 -16.93 -3.44 -8.92
N ILE A 342 -15.90 -3.65 -9.74
CA ILE A 342 -16.02 -4.18 -11.10
C ILE A 342 -15.97 -5.71 -11.07
N ALA A 343 -16.96 -6.33 -11.71
CA ALA A 343 -17.06 -7.78 -11.80
C ALA A 343 -15.76 -8.39 -12.37
N GLY A 344 -15.26 -9.45 -11.74
CA GLY A 344 -14.03 -10.13 -12.12
C GLY A 344 -12.74 -9.49 -11.57
N LEU A 345 -12.66 -8.16 -11.42
CA LEU A 345 -11.44 -7.52 -10.92
C LEU A 345 -11.25 -7.73 -9.42
N ALA A 346 -12.34 -7.77 -8.65
CA ALA A 346 -12.29 -8.15 -7.23
C ALA A 346 -11.82 -9.60 -7.03
N ASP A 347 -12.25 -10.54 -7.90
CA ASP A 347 -11.79 -11.93 -7.91
C ASP A 347 -10.26 -12.01 -8.07
N TYR A 348 -9.71 -11.19 -8.98
CA TYR A 348 -8.27 -11.11 -9.20
C TYR A 348 -7.52 -10.66 -7.95
N TYR A 349 -7.94 -9.56 -7.32
CA TYR A 349 -7.28 -9.05 -6.10
C TYR A 349 -7.37 -10.05 -4.94
N GLN A 350 -8.51 -10.72 -4.76
CA GLN A 350 -8.63 -11.77 -3.74
C GLN A 350 -7.63 -12.92 -4.00
N SER A 351 -7.48 -13.34 -5.25
CA SER A 351 -6.52 -14.38 -5.61
C SER A 351 -5.08 -13.94 -5.36
N ALA A 352 -4.74 -12.71 -5.74
CA ALA A 352 -3.42 -12.11 -5.50
C ALA A 352 -3.08 -12.05 -4.00
N PHE A 353 -4.04 -11.69 -3.15
CA PHE A 353 -3.87 -11.70 -1.69
C PHE A 353 -3.58 -13.10 -1.14
N LYS A 354 -4.30 -14.12 -1.60
CA LYS A 354 -4.08 -15.51 -1.19
C LYS A 354 -2.69 -16.02 -1.57
N LEU A 355 -2.19 -15.63 -2.74
CA LEU A 355 -0.89 -16.05 -3.26
C LEU A 355 0.29 -15.21 -2.75
N SER A 356 0.01 -14.12 -2.04
CA SER A 356 1.02 -13.16 -1.55
C SER A 356 2.09 -13.79 -0.67
N ARG A 357 1.72 -14.80 0.13
CA ARG A 357 2.64 -15.53 1.03
C ARG A 357 3.74 -16.26 0.27
N ASP A 358 3.39 -16.93 -0.82
CA ASP A 358 4.33 -17.73 -1.61
C ASP A 358 5.36 -16.86 -2.36
N SER A 359 4.96 -15.65 -2.73
CA SER A 359 5.80 -14.71 -3.46
C SER A 359 6.55 -13.71 -2.55
N GLY A 360 6.28 -13.70 -1.23
CA GLY A 360 6.91 -12.77 -0.28
C GLY A 360 6.43 -11.32 -0.45
N VAL A 361 5.22 -11.13 -0.97
CA VAL A 361 4.64 -9.80 -1.22
C VAL A 361 3.71 -9.40 -0.08
N GLN A 362 3.85 -8.18 0.41
CA GLN A 362 2.84 -7.50 1.21
C GLN A 362 2.00 -6.62 0.30
N HIS A 363 0.73 -6.91 0.14
CA HIS A 363 -0.20 -6.00 -0.51
C HIS A 363 -0.74 -4.97 0.48
N ILE A 364 -0.70 -3.70 0.10
CA ILE A 364 -1.34 -2.60 0.84
C ILE A 364 -2.39 -1.99 -0.07
N LEU A 365 -3.65 -2.11 0.32
CA LEU A 365 -4.77 -1.50 -0.39
C LEU A 365 -5.31 -0.32 0.39
N ALA A 366 -5.43 0.84 -0.26
CA ALA A 366 -6.05 2.02 0.33
C ALA A 366 -7.49 2.20 -0.19
N LEU A 367 -8.41 2.34 0.76
CA LEU A 367 -9.85 2.51 0.54
C LEU A 367 -10.35 3.79 1.19
N HIS A 368 -11.41 4.37 0.65
CA HIS A 368 -12.08 5.50 1.32
C HIS A 368 -13.05 5.01 2.40
N ARG A 369 -13.78 3.95 2.13
CA ARG A 369 -14.80 3.35 3.01
C ARG A 369 -14.88 1.85 2.79
N LEU A 370 -15.36 1.12 3.79
CA LEU A 370 -15.68 -0.30 3.61
C LEU A 370 -16.93 -0.50 2.73
N SER A 371 -17.83 0.47 2.71
CA SER A 371 -18.98 0.44 1.81
C SER A 371 -18.60 0.47 0.33
N ASP A 372 -17.40 0.97 -0.05
CA ASP A 372 -16.89 0.87 -1.42
C ASP A 372 -16.72 -0.60 -1.86
N LEU A 373 -16.49 -1.51 -0.91
CA LEU A 373 -16.45 -2.95 -1.16
C LEU A 373 -17.84 -3.56 -1.33
N ARG A 374 -18.88 -2.94 -0.75
CA ARG A 374 -20.28 -3.40 -0.82
C ARG A 374 -21.01 -2.90 -2.06
N SER A 375 -20.66 -1.71 -2.55
CA SER A 375 -21.27 -1.13 -3.75
C SER A 375 -21.02 -1.97 -5.02
N ALA A 376 -20.24 -3.05 -4.89
CA ALA A 376 -19.95 -4.02 -5.93
C ALA A 376 -21.12 -4.93 -6.33
N GLY A 377 -22.35 -4.75 -5.79
CA GLY A 377 -23.53 -5.54 -6.15
C GLY A 377 -24.63 -5.53 -5.11
N ASP A 378 -25.75 -6.19 -5.43
CA ASP A 378 -26.90 -6.36 -4.52
C ASP A 378 -26.51 -7.15 -3.27
N ASP A 379 -27.25 -6.91 -2.16
CA ASP A 379 -27.05 -7.61 -0.88
C ASP A 379 -27.03 -9.13 -1.07
N GLY A 380 -25.94 -9.78 -0.60
CA GLY A 380 -25.73 -11.22 -0.76
C GLY A 380 -25.14 -11.63 -2.10
N SER A 381 -24.77 -10.68 -2.97
CA SER A 381 -24.10 -10.96 -4.25
C SER A 381 -22.75 -11.66 -4.07
N ARG A 382 -22.28 -12.33 -5.12
CA ARG A 382 -20.94 -12.93 -5.14
C ARG A 382 -19.87 -11.88 -4.92
N GLN A 383 -20.02 -10.68 -5.49
CA GLN A 383 -19.08 -9.57 -5.38
C GLN A 383 -18.94 -9.08 -3.94
N GLN A 384 -20.07 -8.97 -3.22
CA GLN A 384 -20.05 -8.61 -1.81
C GLN A 384 -19.28 -9.64 -0.96
N ARG A 385 -19.48 -10.94 -1.22
CA ARG A 385 -18.71 -12.01 -0.53
C ARG A 385 -17.23 -11.97 -0.84
N LEU A 386 -16.85 -11.65 -2.09
CA LEU A 386 -15.45 -11.48 -2.48
C LEU A 386 -14.80 -10.29 -1.79
N ALA A 387 -15.50 -9.17 -1.72
CA ALA A 387 -15.02 -7.99 -1.01
C ALA A 387 -14.84 -8.25 0.50
N GLN A 388 -15.76 -8.98 1.12
CA GLN A 388 -15.63 -9.45 2.50
C GLN A 388 -14.45 -10.44 2.64
N GLY A 389 -14.21 -11.28 1.64
CA GLY A 389 -13.06 -12.17 1.58
C GLY A 389 -11.72 -11.44 1.58
N LEU A 390 -11.62 -10.29 0.89
CA LEU A 390 -10.42 -9.44 0.93
C LEU A 390 -10.12 -8.92 2.33
N LEU A 391 -11.16 -8.55 3.11
CA LEU A 391 -10.99 -8.15 4.52
C LEU A 391 -10.44 -9.32 5.36
N ALA A 392 -10.92 -10.53 5.11
CA ALA A 392 -10.49 -11.72 5.84
C ALA A 392 -9.05 -12.15 5.51
N GLU A 393 -8.55 -11.79 4.31
CA GLU A 393 -7.18 -12.08 3.86
C GLU A 393 -6.17 -10.96 4.21
N ALA A 394 -6.55 -9.97 5.02
CA ALA A 394 -5.68 -8.93 5.51
C ALA A 394 -5.58 -8.98 7.02
N SER A 395 -4.50 -9.53 7.55
CA SER A 395 -4.26 -9.64 8.98
C SER A 395 -4.04 -8.30 9.69
N THR A 396 -3.86 -7.22 8.92
CA THR A 396 -3.72 -5.86 9.45
C THR A 396 -4.69 -4.91 8.76
N THR A 397 -5.46 -4.16 9.56
CA THR A 397 -6.31 -3.08 9.07
C THR A 397 -6.01 -1.79 9.81
N VAL A 398 -5.77 -0.72 9.06
CA VAL A 398 -5.51 0.62 9.60
C VAL A 398 -6.69 1.52 9.30
N VAL A 399 -7.40 1.96 10.33
CA VAL A 399 -8.63 2.73 10.21
C VAL A 399 -8.36 4.18 10.64
N TYR A 400 -8.31 5.07 9.65
CA TYR A 400 -8.38 6.51 9.90
C TYR A 400 -9.82 6.95 10.12
N ARG A 401 -10.04 8.22 10.46
CA ARG A 401 -11.38 8.77 10.71
C ARG A 401 -12.38 8.34 9.65
N GLN A 402 -13.55 7.90 10.11
CA GLN A 402 -14.68 7.52 9.29
C GLN A 402 -15.78 8.58 9.33
N HIS A 403 -16.66 8.59 8.31
CA HIS A 403 -17.94 9.31 8.41
C HIS A 403 -18.85 8.61 9.42
N ALA A 404 -19.64 9.38 10.17
CA ALA A 404 -20.51 8.83 11.20
C ALA A 404 -21.44 7.71 10.66
N GLN A 405 -21.86 7.81 9.41
CA GLN A 405 -22.70 6.81 8.74
C GLN A 405 -21.97 5.49 8.47
N GLU A 406 -20.64 5.52 8.27
CA GLU A 406 -19.82 4.35 7.97
C GLU A 406 -19.31 3.64 9.25
N VAL A 407 -19.36 4.33 10.39
CA VAL A 407 -18.83 3.82 11.66
C VAL A 407 -19.49 2.49 12.08
N PRO A 408 -20.83 2.33 12.04
CA PRO A 408 -21.46 1.07 12.43
C PRO A 408 -20.92 -0.11 11.61
N ASP A 409 -20.94 0.02 10.30
CA ASP A 409 -20.51 -1.01 9.37
C ASP A 409 -19.03 -1.38 9.54
N THR A 410 -18.17 -0.36 9.66
CA THR A 410 -16.74 -0.55 9.88
C THR A 410 -16.49 -1.28 11.20
N ALA A 411 -17.17 -0.90 12.27
CA ALA A 411 -17.02 -1.51 13.59
C ALA A 411 -17.49 -2.96 13.59
N ASP A 412 -18.64 -3.25 12.99
CA ASP A 412 -19.22 -4.58 12.95
C ASP A 412 -18.37 -5.55 12.11
N GLN A 413 -17.85 -5.10 10.95
CA GLN A 413 -17.01 -5.94 10.09
C GLN A 413 -15.63 -6.23 10.69
N LEU A 414 -15.06 -5.28 11.41
CA LEU A 414 -13.76 -5.45 12.05
C LEU A 414 -13.86 -5.97 13.49
N GLY A 415 -15.06 -6.22 13.99
CA GLY A 415 -15.28 -6.71 15.36
C GLY A 415 -14.78 -5.73 16.43
N LEU A 416 -14.90 -4.41 16.19
CA LEU A 416 -14.38 -3.39 17.09
C LEU A 416 -15.20 -3.30 18.38
N SER A 417 -14.51 -3.06 19.50
CA SER A 417 -15.17 -2.74 20.77
C SER A 417 -15.97 -1.43 20.66
N SER A 418 -16.93 -1.21 21.57
CA SER A 418 -17.70 0.05 21.63
C SER A 418 -16.81 1.28 21.74
N THR A 419 -15.75 1.20 22.52
CA THR A 419 -14.76 2.29 22.67
C THR A 419 -14.03 2.56 21.36
N ALA A 420 -13.57 1.53 20.65
CA ALA A 420 -12.90 1.68 19.36
C ALA A 420 -13.85 2.23 18.29
N ARG A 421 -15.12 1.80 18.29
CA ARG A 421 -16.18 2.33 17.44
C ARG A 421 -16.38 3.84 17.61
N ASP A 422 -16.47 4.31 18.85
CA ASP A 422 -16.62 5.74 19.14
C ASP A 422 -15.39 6.54 18.71
N ARG A 423 -14.20 5.95 18.87
CA ARG A 423 -12.94 6.60 18.51
C ARG A 423 -12.79 6.85 17.01
N ILE A 424 -13.13 5.89 16.15
CA ILE A 424 -12.94 6.02 14.69
C ILE A 424 -13.77 7.14 14.06
N ALA A 425 -14.83 7.62 14.72
CA ALA A 425 -15.61 8.79 14.30
C ALA A 425 -14.86 10.11 14.54
N HIS A 426 -13.92 10.16 15.49
CA HIS A 426 -13.35 11.40 16.02
C HIS A 426 -11.82 11.48 15.94
N LEU A 427 -11.17 10.49 15.29
CA LEU A 427 -9.70 10.50 15.13
C LEU A 427 -9.24 11.77 14.40
N PRO A 428 -8.22 12.48 14.91
CA PRO A 428 -7.63 13.61 14.19
C PRO A 428 -6.81 13.16 13.00
N PRO A 429 -6.45 14.06 12.06
CA PRO A 429 -5.52 13.75 10.99
C PRO A 429 -4.20 13.16 11.51
N GLY A 430 -3.64 12.20 10.80
CA GLY A 430 -2.41 11.52 11.19
C GLY A 430 -2.54 10.53 12.36
N VAL A 431 -3.75 10.32 12.89
CA VAL A 431 -4.02 9.31 13.92
C VAL A 431 -4.93 8.24 13.34
N ALA A 432 -4.57 6.97 13.56
CA ALA A 432 -5.34 5.83 13.08
C ALA A 432 -5.48 4.75 14.17
N LEU A 433 -6.56 3.99 14.08
CA LEU A 433 -6.74 2.75 14.81
C LEU A 433 -6.10 1.61 13.99
N TRP A 434 -5.10 0.96 14.55
CA TRP A 434 -4.43 -0.20 13.97
C TRP A 434 -5.03 -1.47 14.55
N CYS A 435 -5.62 -2.29 13.72
CA CYS A 435 -6.10 -3.62 14.05
C CYS A 435 -5.09 -4.64 13.52
N VAL A 436 -4.36 -5.30 14.40
CA VAL A 436 -3.25 -6.20 14.08
C VAL A 436 -3.43 -7.53 14.79
N GLY A 437 -3.74 -8.59 14.07
CA GLY A 437 -3.91 -9.93 14.64
C GLY A 437 -4.89 -9.99 15.81
N GLY A 438 -6.02 -9.29 15.72
CA GLY A 438 -7.05 -9.23 16.76
C GLY A 438 -6.78 -8.24 17.91
N ARG A 439 -5.67 -7.50 17.87
CA ARG A 439 -5.31 -6.43 18.81
C ARG A 439 -5.55 -5.07 18.18
N THR A 440 -5.91 -4.06 18.98
CA THR A 440 -6.17 -2.69 18.50
C THR A 440 -5.25 -1.69 19.18
N PHE A 441 -4.68 -0.77 18.39
CA PHE A 441 -3.78 0.29 18.87
C PHE A 441 -4.23 1.62 18.25
N GLU A 442 -4.34 2.67 19.05
CA GLU A 442 -4.52 4.02 18.53
C GLU A 442 -3.13 4.65 18.36
N VAL A 443 -2.73 4.90 17.12
CA VAL A 443 -1.37 5.30 16.78
C VAL A 443 -1.37 6.66 16.10
N ARG A 444 -0.59 7.58 16.65
CA ARG A 444 -0.23 8.84 15.99
C ARG A 444 0.98 8.60 15.10
N HIS A 445 0.81 8.77 13.80
CA HIS A 445 1.89 8.69 12.83
C HIS A 445 2.85 9.88 13.04
N VAL A 446 4.15 9.58 13.17
CA VAL A 446 5.21 10.59 13.34
C VAL A 446 6.04 10.64 12.07
N LEU A 447 6.18 11.82 11.51
CA LEU A 447 6.92 12.10 10.28
C LEU A 447 8.16 12.95 10.59
N SER A 448 9.23 12.71 9.86
CA SER A 448 10.39 13.61 9.83
C SER A 448 10.19 14.71 8.77
N ASP A 449 10.96 15.79 8.86
CA ASP A 449 10.90 16.88 7.88
C ASP A 449 11.19 16.41 6.45
N LEU A 450 12.09 15.43 6.30
CA LEU A 450 12.39 14.82 5.00
C LEU A 450 11.18 14.07 4.44
N GLU A 451 10.50 13.31 5.28
CA GLU A 451 9.30 12.56 4.86
C GLU A 451 8.15 13.51 4.50
N TRP A 452 8.02 14.62 5.23
CA TRP A 452 7.06 15.67 4.87
C TRP A 452 7.25 16.18 3.45
N ALA A 453 8.49 16.44 3.04
CA ALA A 453 8.81 16.88 1.68
C ALA A 453 8.43 15.84 0.60
N LEU A 454 8.47 14.54 0.93
CA LEU A 454 8.12 13.45 0.01
C LEU A 454 6.61 13.17 -0.03
N ILE A 455 5.88 13.54 1.02
CA ILE A 455 4.45 13.24 1.18
C ILE A 455 3.58 14.34 0.60
N ASP A 456 3.99 15.59 0.74
CA ASP A 456 3.19 16.76 0.33
C ASP A 456 3.15 16.89 -1.19
N THR A 457 2.22 16.19 -1.80
CA THR A 457 1.98 16.21 -3.24
C THR A 457 0.75 17.02 -3.66
N ASP A 458 0.03 17.62 -2.69
CA ASP A 458 -1.23 18.33 -2.90
C ASP A 458 -0.98 19.82 -3.29
N GLN A 459 0.01 20.06 -4.18
CA GLN A 459 0.46 21.40 -4.57
C GLN A 459 -0.65 22.28 -5.17
N ALA A 460 -1.62 21.67 -5.85
CA ALA A 460 -2.74 22.39 -6.47
C ALA A 460 -3.71 23.01 -5.46
N MET A 461 -3.80 22.44 -4.25
CA MET A 461 -4.67 22.93 -3.17
C MET A 461 -3.93 23.76 -2.13
N GLY A 462 -2.61 23.98 -2.32
CA GLY A 462 -1.70 24.55 -1.32
C GLY A 462 -1.28 23.51 -0.29
N SER A 463 -0.03 23.62 0.18
CA SER A 463 0.48 22.71 1.20
C SER A 463 -0.33 22.85 2.50
N ARG A 464 -1.05 21.80 2.88
CA ARG A 464 -1.82 21.78 4.15
C ARG A 464 -0.92 21.85 5.38
N TYR A 465 0.38 21.59 5.18
CA TYR A 465 1.36 21.38 6.25
C TYR A 465 2.37 22.55 6.36
N ALA A 466 2.41 23.43 5.38
CA ALA A 466 3.30 24.60 5.40
C ALA A 466 2.99 25.60 6.52
N ASN A 467 1.84 25.48 7.18
CA ASN A 467 1.34 26.37 8.22
C ASN A 467 1.06 25.69 9.57
N GLU A 468 1.40 24.43 9.77
CA GLU A 468 1.35 23.88 11.12
C GLU A 468 2.59 24.35 11.90
N PRO A 469 2.43 25.23 12.93
CA PRO A 469 3.54 25.50 13.83
C PRO A 469 3.96 24.17 14.45
N ALA A 470 5.28 23.95 14.56
CA ALA A 470 5.81 22.83 15.31
C ALA A 470 5.05 22.76 16.64
N THR A 471 4.19 21.78 16.80
CA THR A 471 3.44 21.59 18.05
C THR A 471 4.48 21.34 19.13
N ASP A 472 4.68 22.30 20.00
CA ASP A 472 5.37 22.08 21.27
C ASP A 472 4.74 20.85 21.93
N VAL A 473 5.56 20.07 22.55
CA VAL A 473 5.27 18.77 23.18
C VAL A 473 4.15 18.84 24.24
N ASP A 474 3.62 20.03 24.53
CA ASP A 474 2.67 20.33 25.59
C ASP A 474 1.28 20.81 25.12
N GLY A 475 0.80 20.36 23.99
CA GLY A 475 -0.66 20.26 23.77
C GLY A 475 -1.50 21.54 23.65
N ASP A 476 -0.91 22.73 23.66
CA ASP A 476 -1.65 23.98 23.46
C ASP A 476 -1.56 24.43 21.99
N VAL A 477 -2.64 24.20 21.26
CA VAL A 477 -2.84 24.73 19.90
C VAL A 477 -3.00 26.25 19.99
N GLN A 478 -1.96 27.00 19.67
CA GLN A 478 -2.12 28.44 19.40
C GLN A 478 -2.72 28.59 18.00
N LEU A 479 -3.92 29.12 17.93
CA LEU A 479 -4.54 29.57 16.67
C LEU A 479 -3.69 30.70 16.07
N PRO A 480 -3.49 30.73 14.75
CA PRO A 480 -2.73 31.79 14.10
C PRO A 480 -3.44 33.15 14.32
N ALA A 481 -2.69 34.12 14.81
CA ALA A 481 -3.15 35.51 14.93
C ALA A 481 -3.33 36.10 13.54
N GLY A 482 -4.58 36.34 13.13
CA GLY A 482 -4.87 37.10 11.91
C GLY A 482 -5.91 36.51 10.96
N ALA A 483 -7.08 36.13 11.43
CA ALA A 483 -8.26 36.09 10.59
C ALA A 483 -9.07 37.38 10.80
N PRO A 484 -9.34 38.20 9.75
CA PRO A 484 -10.26 39.31 9.89
C PRO A 484 -11.69 38.83 10.09
N ALA A 485 -12.45 39.59 10.88
CA ALA A 485 -13.82 39.38 11.26
C ALA A 485 -14.82 39.33 10.09
#